data_39e48ab23df6963129c197df76a8ac81
#
_entry.id   39e48ab23df6963129c197df76a8ac81
#
_cell.length_a   1.000
_cell.length_b   1.000
_cell.length_c   1.000
_cell.angle_alpha   90.00
_cell.angle_beta   90.00
_cell.angle_gamma   90.00
#
_symmetry.space_group_name_H-M   'P 1'
#
loop_
_entity.id
_entity.type
_entity.pdbx_description
1 polymer ?
#
loop_
_entity_poly.entity_id
_entity_poly.type
_entity_poly.pdbx_seq_one_letter_code
_entity_poly.pdbx_strand_id
1 'polypeptide(L)'
;LKNYIFNLETTKIELHFEKAEYDALPDEQKRELKSAFLWSNRGKCWVSRAKEPNLYRAKEVAQKLGFTEEQREGERLSYAEQLERQSDRAEARAERYDGYADNAAKRGEQLQKPFNSYHGDISFFTQPNINSSAGRAFTNYRERLYNRYHKGFEEYRKSDYFKGRAATARGTASNAQFEDPGYLDRRIKECKKEIGHREKNIVHYEEILYAVENGAEKKWRGGEIVTAENVTSLIERELELIEKAMDKQGYLENCLDAVGGMRFSKDNIKPGYIVNLRRWDEVEVVGTGPLNITYKILTGGAAGLGGKAAYAEITDIIKEAEQKRTPHPFEVGDQFVAVRREYPDANSFKSVTTEINYEIIKASDTTIRLQAIGTDEKPITRKPYKTYQGSWAFRLDDTYGNIFHKESREETAETAISEDNQIEAFEDDEDLEL
;
A
#
# COMPACT_ATOMS: atom_id res chain seq x y z
N LEU A 1 -27.90 -9.70 35.77
CA LEU A 1 -26.92 -9.58 34.65
C LEU A 1 -27.26 -8.30 33.91
N LYS A 2 -26.25 -7.49 33.60
CA LYS A 2 -26.43 -6.28 32.82
C LYS A 2 -25.99 -6.57 31.38
N ASN A 3 -26.77 -6.05 30.41
CA ASN A 3 -26.45 -6.20 29.01
C ASN A 3 -25.69 -4.97 28.54
N TYR A 4 -24.68 -5.15 27.70
CA TYR A 4 -24.10 -4.08 26.91
C TYR A 4 -24.68 -4.10 25.50
N ILE A 5 -24.84 -2.92 24.92
CA ILE A 5 -25.37 -2.78 23.55
C ILE A 5 -24.20 -2.69 22.58
N PHE A 6 -24.18 -3.58 21.58
CA PHE A 6 -23.34 -3.39 20.41
C PHE A 6 -24.15 -2.67 19.33
N ASN A 7 -23.84 -1.40 19.15
CA ASN A 7 -24.51 -0.54 18.18
C ASN A 7 -23.92 -0.80 16.78
N LEU A 8 -24.72 -1.40 15.90
CA LEU A 8 -24.34 -1.78 14.55
C LEU A 8 -24.03 -0.59 13.64
N GLU A 9 -24.70 0.57 13.84
CA GLU A 9 -24.43 1.78 13.06
C GLU A 9 -23.07 2.40 13.35
N THR A 10 -22.69 2.43 14.64
CA THR A 10 -21.44 3.06 15.08
C THR A 10 -20.28 2.08 15.17
N THR A 11 -20.59 0.78 15.13
CA THR A 11 -19.66 -0.35 15.36
C THR A 11 -18.96 -0.27 16.71
N LYS A 12 -19.69 0.21 17.74
CA LYS A 12 -19.18 0.46 19.09
C LYS A 12 -20.03 -0.21 20.15
N ILE A 13 -19.43 -0.42 21.31
CA ILE A 13 -20.11 -0.88 22.51
C ILE A 13 -20.63 0.32 23.29
N GLU A 14 -21.87 0.22 23.76
CA GLU A 14 -22.53 1.20 24.61
C GLU A 14 -22.89 0.55 25.91
N LEU A 15 -22.55 1.23 27.04
CA LEU A 15 -22.93 0.84 28.40
C LEU A 15 -23.92 1.85 28.93
N HIS A 16 -25.13 1.38 29.26
CA HIS A 16 -26.19 2.18 29.83
C HIS A 16 -26.30 1.85 31.30
N PHE A 17 -25.99 2.79 32.18
CA PHE A 17 -26.24 2.72 33.61
C PHE A 17 -26.43 4.11 34.20
N GLU A 18 -27.13 4.16 35.29
CA GLU A 18 -27.50 5.40 35.93
C GLU A 18 -26.33 6.07 36.66
N LYS A 19 -26.46 7.38 36.88
CA LYS A 19 -25.43 8.16 37.59
C LYS A 19 -25.14 7.60 38.98
N ALA A 20 -26.17 7.14 39.69
CA ALA A 20 -26.02 6.56 41.02
C ALA A 20 -25.16 5.29 41.01
N GLU A 21 -25.33 4.43 39.98
CA GLU A 21 -24.52 3.24 39.78
C GLU A 21 -23.07 3.60 39.46
N TYR A 22 -22.82 4.61 38.59
CA TYR A 22 -21.49 5.11 38.32
C TYR A 22 -20.80 5.67 39.57
N ASP A 23 -21.54 6.46 40.39
CA ASP A 23 -21.00 7.05 41.61
C ASP A 23 -20.62 5.98 42.67
N ALA A 24 -21.34 4.85 42.68
CA ALA A 24 -21.09 3.70 43.53
C ALA A 24 -19.88 2.83 43.09
N LEU A 25 -19.37 2.99 41.88
CA LEU A 25 -18.22 2.23 41.42
C LEU A 25 -16.92 2.60 42.19
N PRO A 26 -16.06 1.63 42.51
CA PRO A 26 -14.71 1.90 43.03
C PRO A 26 -13.90 2.79 42.09
N ASP A 27 -12.98 3.58 42.63
CA ASP A 27 -12.16 4.50 41.83
C ASP A 27 -11.30 3.78 40.77
N GLU A 28 -10.90 2.56 41.03
CA GLU A 28 -10.16 1.71 40.06
C GLU A 28 -11.03 1.37 38.84
N GLN A 29 -12.26 0.92 39.08
CA GLN A 29 -13.23 0.61 38.03
C GLN A 29 -13.63 1.86 37.23
N LYS A 30 -13.74 3.04 37.89
CA LYS A 30 -13.94 4.33 37.21
C LYS A 30 -12.78 4.69 36.28
N ARG A 31 -11.56 4.39 36.69
CA ARG A 31 -10.34 4.60 35.82
C ARG A 31 -10.35 3.65 34.65
N GLU A 32 -10.63 2.36 34.89
CA GLU A 32 -10.73 1.36 33.82
C GLU A 32 -11.82 1.73 32.81
N LEU A 33 -13.02 2.09 33.28
CA LEU A 33 -14.13 2.56 32.44
C LEU A 33 -13.68 3.74 31.56
N LYS A 34 -13.10 4.79 32.14
CA LYS A 34 -12.63 5.98 31.40
C LYS A 34 -11.48 5.67 30.43
N SER A 35 -10.71 4.61 30.66
CA SER A 35 -9.65 4.17 29.74
C SER A 35 -10.21 3.58 28.44
N ALA A 36 -11.30 2.82 28.53
CA ALA A 36 -11.91 2.11 27.41
C ALA A 36 -13.13 2.82 26.80
N PHE A 37 -13.82 3.66 27.57
CA PHE A 37 -15.06 4.32 27.17
C PHE A 37 -14.99 5.84 27.32
N LEU A 38 -15.90 6.52 26.62
CA LEU A 38 -16.17 7.97 26.72
C LEU A 38 -17.63 8.18 26.98
N TRP A 39 -17.94 9.14 27.85
CA TRP A 39 -19.34 9.54 28.08
C TRP A 39 -19.90 10.29 26.88
N SER A 40 -21.03 9.85 26.37
CA SER A 40 -21.80 10.50 25.31
C SER A 40 -22.94 11.31 25.89
N ASN A 41 -22.83 12.64 25.84
CA ASN A 41 -23.92 13.51 26.29
C ASN A 41 -25.20 13.36 25.44
N ARG A 42 -25.07 13.00 24.18
CA ARG A 42 -26.20 12.80 23.27
C ARG A 42 -26.90 11.47 23.52
N GLY A 43 -26.14 10.37 23.64
CA GLY A 43 -26.70 9.04 23.89
C GLY A 43 -26.97 8.74 25.36
N LYS A 44 -26.56 9.63 26.33
CA LYS A 44 -26.63 9.39 27.77
C LYS A 44 -26.07 8.05 28.22
N CYS A 45 -25.01 7.58 27.50
CA CYS A 45 -24.37 6.30 27.73
C CYS A 45 -22.85 6.41 27.64
N TRP A 46 -22.15 5.37 28.10
CA TRP A 46 -20.72 5.23 27.92
C TRP A 46 -20.44 4.48 26.60
N VAL A 47 -19.74 5.12 25.67
CA VAL A 47 -19.44 4.60 24.32
C VAL A 47 -17.99 4.21 24.23
N SER A 48 -17.69 3.02 23.70
CA SER A 48 -16.33 2.54 23.54
C SER A 48 -15.47 3.51 22.71
N ARG A 49 -14.21 3.71 23.12
CA ARG A 49 -13.22 4.50 22.35
C ARG A 49 -12.85 3.81 21.04
N ALA A 50 -12.69 2.49 21.13
CA ALA A 50 -12.41 1.64 19.98
C ALA A 50 -13.68 1.29 19.20
N LYS A 51 -13.50 0.92 17.94
CA LYS A 51 -14.51 0.37 17.03
C LYS A 51 -14.18 -1.07 16.70
N GLU A 52 -15.15 -1.81 16.19
CA GLU A 52 -14.87 -3.10 15.54
C GLU A 52 -13.74 -2.94 14.47
N PRO A 53 -12.77 -3.85 14.37
CA PRO A 53 -12.65 -5.11 15.10
C PRO A 53 -11.96 -5.02 16.49
N ASN A 54 -11.47 -3.85 16.90
CA ASN A 54 -10.60 -3.67 18.07
C ASN A 54 -11.37 -3.47 19.39
N LEU A 55 -12.42 -4.26 19.62
CA LEU A 55 -13.29 -4.12 20.80
C LEU A 55 -12.88 -4.97 22.01
N TYR A 56 -11.80 -5.75 21.92
CA TYR A 56 -11.38 -6.70 22.95
C TYR A 56 -11.32 -6.03 24.35
N ARG A 57 -10.56 -4.92 24.47
CA ARG A 57 -10.43 -4.21 25.74
C ARG A 57 -11.76 -3.62 26.24
N ALA A 58 -12.62 -3.16 25.33
CA ALA A 58 -13.94 -2.64 25.74
C ALA A 58 -14.83 -3.76 26.27
N LYS A 59 -14.81 -4.94 25.65
CA LYS A 59 -15.54 -6.13 26.13
C LYS A 59 -15.00 -6.61 27.47
N GLU A 60 -13.69 -6.67 27.65
CA GLU A 60 -13.05 -7.03 28.92
C GLU A 60 -13.50 -6.11 30.07
N VAL A 61 -13.44 -4.78 29.84
CA VAL A 61 -13.87 -3.80 30.86
C VAL A 61 -15.37 -3.89 31.11
N ALA A 62 -16.20 -4.09 30.09
CA ALA A 62 -17.64 -4.29 30.27
C ALA A 62 -17.94 -5.51 31.16
N GLN A 63 -17.25 -6.64 30.88
CA GLN A 63 -17.39 -7.86 31.69
C GLN A 63 -16.99 -7.65 33.17
N LYS A 64 -15.86 -6.97 33.42
CA LYS A 64 -15.42 -6.61 34.80
C LYS A 64 -16.44 -5.73 35.54
N LEU A 65 -17.22 -4.94 34.81
CA LEU A 65 -18.26 -4.10 35.33
C LEU A 65 -19.63 -4.83 35.48
N GLY A 66 -19.67 -6.14 35.17
CA GLY A 66 -20.85 -6.99 35.29
C GLY A 66 -21.80 -6.96 34.09
N PHE A 67 -21.34 -6.45 32.94
CA PHE A 67 -22.05 -6.51 31.67
C PHE A 67 -21.60 -7.75 30.92
N THR A 68 -22.40 -8.80 30.89
CA THR A 68 -22.00 -10.12 30.37
C THR A 68 -22.69 -10.50 29.06
N GLU A 69 -23.86 -9.93 28.80
CA GLU A 69 -24.65 -10.25 27.61
C GLU A 69 -24.55 -9.16 26.56
N GLU A 70 -24.30 -9.56 25.29
CA GLU A 70 -24.26 -8.66 24.14
C GLU A 70 -25.66 -8.56 23.53
N GLN A 71 -26.22 -7.37 23.52
CA GLN A 71 -27.42 -7.05 22.76
C GLN A 71 -27.01 -6.24 21.53
N ARG A 72 -27.45 -6.64 20.34
CA ARG A 72 -27.17 -5.94 19.08
C ARG A 72 -28.35 -5.03 18.75
N GLU A 73 -28.07 -3.76 18.51
CA GLU A 73 -29.08 -2.76 18.16
C GLU A 73 -28.68 -1.94 16.92
N GLY A 74 -29.71 -1.47 16.20
CA GLY A 74 -29.54 -0.69 14.98
C GLY A 74 -29.32 -1.54 13.73
N GLU A 75 -29.25 -0.86 12.60
CA GLU A 75 -28.92 -1.45 11.31
C GLU A 75 -27.49 -1.10 10.95
N ARG A 76 -26.86 -2.03 10.26
CA ARG A 76 -25.50 -1.81 9.80
C ARG A 76 -25.52 -0.88 8.60
N LEU A 77 -24.73 0.18 8.66
CA LEU A 77 -24.55 1.09 7.55
C LEU A 77 -23.78 0.43 6.40
N SER A 78 -24.26 0.64 5.18
CA SER A 78 -23.51 0.36 3.98
C SER A 78 -22.20 1.17 3.93
N TYR A 79 -21.26 0.76 3.12
CA TYR A 79 -20.01 1.50 2.95
C TYR A 79 -20.23 2.93 2.42
N ALA A 80 -21.22 3.10 1.53
CA ALA A 80 -21.63 4.40 1.02
C ALA A 80 -22.09 5.34 2.16
N GLU A 81 -23.02 4.89 3.00
CA GLU A 81 -23.54 5.66 4.14
C GLU A 81 -22.44 5.97 5.18
N GLN A 82 -21.51 5.04 5.40
CA GLN A 82 -20.36 5.28 6.28
C GLN A 82 -19.48 6.43 5.74
N LEU A 83 -19.23 6.47 4.43
CA LEU A 83 -18.47 7.54 3.78
C LEU A 83 -19.21 8.87 3.82
N GLU A 84 -20.51 8.88 3.55
CA GLU A 84 -21.35 10.07 3.66
C GLU A 84 -21.29 10.66 5.08
N ARG A 85 -21.54 9.86 6.10
CA ARG A 85 -21.38 10.29 7.50
C ARG A 85 -19.96 10.76 7.85
N GLN A 86 -18.93 10.18 7.22
CA GLN A 86 -17.56 10.64 7.40
C GLN A 86 -17.35 12.01 6.75
N SER A 87 -17.88 12.19 5.55
CA SER A 87 -17.86 13.46 4.81
C SER A 87 -18.54 14.56 5.62
N ASP A 88 -19.78 14.35 6.06
CA ASP A 88 -20.54 15.30 6.87
C ASP A 88 -19.79 15.73 8.15
N ARG A 89 -19.18 14.76 8.84
CA ARG A 89 -18.38 15.06 10.04
C ARG A 89 -17.11 15.85 9.71
N ALA A 90 -16.52 15.59 8.56
CA ALA A 90 -15.33 16.31 8.12
C ALA A 90 -15.69 17.74 7.71
N GLU A 91 -16.81 17.94 7.02
CA GLU A 91 -17.33 19.25 6.65
C GLU A 91 -17.71 20.09 7.88
N ALA A 92 -18.49 19.54 8.81
CA ALA A 92 -18.80 20.18 10.09
C ALA A 92 -17.55 20.50 10.94
N ARG A 93 -16.46 19.75 10.76
CA ARG A 93 -15.17 20.05 11.38
C ARG A 93 -14.47 21.20 10.67
N ALA A 94 -14.54 21.26 9.34
CA ALA A 94 -13.99 22.34 8.54
C ALA A 94 -14.64 23.67 8.91
N GLU A 95 -15.96 23.73 8.98
CA GLU A 95 -16.75 24.90 9.39
C GLU A 95 -16.34 25.40 10.79
N ARG A 96 -16.14 24.49 11.75
CA ARG A 96 -15.67 24.87 13.10
C ARG A 96 -14.27 25.47 13.06
N TYR A 97 -13.37 24.92 12.24
CA TYR A 97 -12.03 25.47 12.10
C TYR A 97 -12.04 26.84 11.42
N ASP A 98 -12.93 27.07 10.44
CA ASP A 98 -13.11 28.40 9.87
C ASP A 98 -13.59 29.41 10.93
N GLY A 99 -14.58 29.03 11.75
CA GLY A 99 -15.01 29.84 12.88
C GLY A 99 -13.88 30.16 13.87
N TYR A 100 -12.99 29.21 14.13
CA TYR A 100 -11.81 29.45 14.97
C TYR A 100 -10.79 30.37 14.28
N ALA A 101 -10.61 30.23 12.99
CA ALA A 101 -9.73 31.08 12.19
C ALA A 101 -10.22 32.54 12.20
N ASP A 102 -11.50 32.75 11.92
CA ASP A 102 -12.12 34.07 11.91
C ASP A 102 -12.07 34.74 13.29
N ASN A 103 -12.37 34.00 14.35
CA ASN A 103 -12.28 34.50 15.71
C ASN A 103 -10.84 34.86 16.10
N ALA A 104 -9.85 34.09 15.66
CA ALA A 104 -8.44 34.41 15.89
C ALA A 104 -8.01 35.65 15.10
N ALA A 105 -8.41 35.78 13.84
CA ALA A 105 -8.16 36.98 13.04
C ALA A 105 -8.75 38.22 13.65
N LYS A 106 -10.03 38.19 14.07
CA LYS A 106 -10.70 39.29 14.77
C LYS A 106 -9.96 39.70 16.06
N ARG A 107 -9.51 38.72 16.86
CA ARG A 107 -8.70 39.00 18.05
C ARG A 107 -7.36 39.61 17.70
N GLY A 108 -6.71 39.14 16.64
CA GLY A 108 -5.47 39.74 16.14
C GLY A 108 -5.63 41.21 15.78
N GLU A 109 -6.68 41.52 15.02
CA GLU A 109 -7.04 42.91 14.66
C GLU A 109 -7.31 43.79 15.89
N GLN A 110 -8.13 43.30 16.84
CA GLN A 110 -8.43 44.02 18.07
C GLN A 110 -7.18 44.27 18.93
N LEU A 111 -6.22 43.36 18.94
CA LEU A 111 -4.97 43.51 19.66
C LEU A 111 -4.05 44.55 18.98
N GLN A 112 -4.05 44.61 17.65
CA GLN A 112 -3.19 45.53 16.90
C GLN A 112 -3.79 46.94 16.77
N LYS A 113 -5.12 47.09 16.74
CA LYS A 113 -5.83 48.36 16.54
C LYS A 113 -5.33 49.49 17.42
N PRO A 114 -5.11 49.36 18.75
CA PRO A 114 -4.65 50.44 19.59
C PRO A 114 -3.23 50.93 19.26
N PHE A 115 -2.35 50.08 18.79
CA PHE A 115 -1.01 50.49 18.34
C PHE A 115 -1.08 51.13 16.97
N ASN A 116 -1.85 50.60 16.05
CA ASN A 116 -2.02 51.11 14.70
C ASN A 116 -2.68 52.52 14.69
N SER A 117 -3.46 52.87 15.72
CA SER A 117 -4.04 54.23 15.83
C SER A 117 -3.02 55.32 16.03
N TYR A 118 -1.78 54.96 16.43
CA TYR A 118 -0.65 55.92 16.54
C TYR A 118 0.21 55.97 15.27
N HIS A 119 -0.19 55.27 14.18
CA HIS A 119 0.54 55.30 12.94
C HIS A 119 0.60 56.73 12.39
N GLY A 120 1.82 57.28 12.19
CA GLY A 120 2.03 58.66 11.76
C GLY A 120 2.17 59.67 12.90
N ASP A 121 1.92 59.30 14.14
CA ASP A 121 2.14 60.15 15.30
C ASP A 121 3.62 60.14 15.73
N ILE A 122 4.39 61.13 15.24
CA ILE A 122 5.81 61.24 15.53
C ILE A 122 6.05 61.39 17.05
N SER A 123 5.16 62.07 17.77
CA SER A 123 5.29 62.31 19.21
C SER A 123 5.23 60.99 20.01
N PHE A 124 4.41 60.08 19.57
CA PHE A 124 4.31 58.76 20.19
C PHE A 124 5.61 57.93 20.08
N PHE A 125 6.34 58.09 18.96
CA PHE A 125 7.59 57.34 18.72
C PHE A 125 8.85 58.10 19.23
N THR A 126 8.72 59.33 19.66
CA THR A 126 9.84 60.08 20.21
C THR A 126 10.27 59.51 21.59
N GLN A 127 11.57 59.56 21.87
CA GLN A 127 12.10 59.07 23.16
C GLN A 127 11.67 60.00 24.29
N PRO A 128 10.92 59.55 25.29
CA PRO A 128 10.54 60.36 26.44
C PRO A 128 11.71 60.54 27.42
N ASN A 129 11.64 61.56 28.25
CA ASN A 129 12.60 61.73 29.34
C ASN A 129 12.36 60.63 30.42
N ILE A 130 13.17 59.60 30.37
CA ILE A 130 13.09 58.43 31.27
C ILE A 130 13.38 58.73 32.75
N ASN A 131 14.02 59.91 33.02
CA ASN A 131 14.33 60.31 34.40
C ASN A 131 13.12 60.90 35.11
N SER A 132 12.08 61.32 34.38
CA SER A 132 10.81 61.77 34.98
C SER A 132 9.85 60.62 35.23
N SER A 133 8.98 60.77 36.22
CA SER A 133 7.93 59.78 36.50
C SER A 133 6.95 59.65 35.33
N ALA A 134 6.59 60.75 34.68
CA ALA A 134 5.72 60.78 33.52
C ALA A 134 6.36 60.06 32.30
N GLY A 135 7.67 60.28 32.07
CA GLY A 135 8.38 59.60 30.99
C GLY A 135 8.48 58.09 31.19
N ARG A 136 8.70 57.63 32.42
CA ARG A 136 8.66 56.20 32.75
C ARG A 136 7.26 55.59 32.53
N ALA A 137 6.22 56.30 33.00
CA ALA A 137 4.84 55.88 32.80
C ALA A 137 4.48 55.72 31.30
N PHE A 138 4.92 56.68 30.47
CA PHE A 138 4.69 56.65 29.04
C PHE A 138 5.48 55.54 28.34
N THR A 139 6.72 55.28 28.74
CA THR A 139 7.51 54.13 28.25
C THR A 139 6.81 52.81 28.55
N ASN A 140 6.38 52.62 29.79
CA ASN A 140 5.63 51.40 30.18
C ASN A 140 4.30 51.24 29.43
N TYR A 141 3.63 52.36 29.11
CA TYR A 141 2.44 52.36 28.28
C TYR A 141 2.73 51.87 26.86
N ARG A 142 3.78 52.41 26.22
CA ARG A 142 4.20 52.01 24.86
C ARG A 142 4.61 50.55 24.82
N GLU A 143 5.38 50.06 25.81
CA GLU A 143 5.78 48.66 25.89
C GLU A 143 4.56 47.73 25.98
N ARG A 144 3.55 48.12 26.78
CA ARG A 144 2.29 47.33 26.86
C ARG A 144 1.56 47.29 25.52
N LEU A 145 1.51 48.43 24.80
CA LEU A 145 0.90 48.49 23.46
C LEU A 145 1.70 47.68 22.46
N TYR A 146 3.02 47.76 22.48
CA TYR A 146 3.91 47.01 21.63
C TYR A 146 3.78 45.48 21.86
N ASN A 147 3.78 45.05 23.12
CA ASN A 147 3.59 43.67 23.49
C ASN A 147 2.19 43.16 23.05
N ARG A 148 1.16 44.00 23.17
CA ARG A 148 -0.18 43.70 22.69
C ARG A 148 -0.21 43.58 21.17
N TYR A 149 0.46 44.44 20.46
CA TYR A 149 0.59 44.39 19.00
C TYR A 149 1.28 43.07 18.53
N HIS A 150 2.35 42.70 19.19
CA HIS A 150 3.03 41.41 18.90
C HIS A 150 2.15 40.21 19.17
N LYS A 151 1.37 40.19 20.24
CA LYS A 151 0.36 39.13 20.50
C LYS A 151 -0.67 39.05 19.37
N GLY A 152 -0.96 40.13 18.66
CA GLY A 152 -1.81 40.12 17.48
C GLY A 152 -1.28 39.23 16.38
N PHE A 153 0.04 39.22 16.12
CA PHE A 153 0.63 38.31 15.14
C PHE A 153 0.53 36.83 15.52
N GLU A 154 0.59 36.52 16.82
CA GLU A 154 0.37 35.14 17.29
C GLU A 154 -1.06 34.70 17.00
N GLU A 155 -2.06 35.56 17.15
CA GLU A 155 -3.44 35.25 16.79
C GLU A 155 -3.61 35.10 15.27
N TYR A 156 -2.95 35.86 14.43
CA TYR A 156 -2.95 35.63 12.97
C TYR A 156 -2.31 34.30 12.59
N ARG A 157 -1.19 33.91 13.21
CA ARG A 157 -0.61 32.57 13.01
C ARG A 157 -1.57 31.46 13.41
N LYS A 158 -2.36 31.64 14.49
CA LYS A 158 -3.43 30.69 14.87
C LYS A 158 -4.53 30.66 13.81
N SER A 159 -4.92 31.80 13.25
CA SER A 159 -5.89 31.88 12.16
C SER A 159 -5.42 31.05 10.96
N ASP A 160 -4.18 31.26 10.53
CA ASP A 160 -3.62 30.53 9.38
C ASP A 160 -3.50 29.02 9.66
N TYR A 161 -3.13 28.65 10.88
CA TYR A 161 -3.14 27.23 11.30
C TYR A 161 -4.53 26.62 11.17
N PHE A 162 -5.58 27.30 11.65
CA PHE A 162 -6.94 26.79 11.56
C PHE A 162 -7.47 26.75 10.13
N LYS A 163 -7.11 27.72 9.27
CA LYS A 163 -7.40 27.68 7.83
C LYS A 163 -6.80 26.43 7.17
N GLY A 164 -5.54 26.12 7.48
CA GLY A 164 -4.89 24.89 7.01
C GLY A 164 -5.61 23.63 7.47
N ARG A 165 -6.07 23.60 8.74
CA ARG A 165 -6.86 22.48 9.28
C ARG A 165 -8.22 22.36 8.62
N ALA A 166 -8.89 23.47 8.31
CA ALA A 166 -10.14 23.48 7.58
C ALA A 166 -9.97 22.93 6.15
N ALA A 167 -8.93 23.36 5.44
CA ALA A 167 -8.62 22.85 4.11
C ALA A 167 -8.36 21.33 4.11
N THR A 168 -7.60 20.83 5.08
CA THR A 168 -7.37 19.38 5.25
C THR A 168 -8.68 18.63 5.51
N ALA A 169 -9.56 19.19 6.34
CA ALA A 169 -10.86 18.57 6.64
C ALA A 169 -11.77 18.54 5.40
N ARG A 170 -11.79 19.61 4.58
CA ARG A 170 -12.51 19.63 3.30
C ARG A 170 -11.95 18.62 2.30
N GLY A 171 -10.62 18.47 2.23
CA GLY A 171 -10.00 17.42 1.41
C GLY A 171 -10.41 16.00 1.84
N THR A 172 -10.73 15.81 3.14
CA THR A 172 -11.31 14.54 3.61
C THR A 172 -12.79 14.42 3.24
N ALA A 173 -13.54 15.51 3.27
CA ALA A 173 -14.96 15.54 2.95
C ALA A 173 -15.23 15.30 1.45
N SER A 174 -14.39 15.86 0.58
CA SER A 174 -14.55 15.75 -0.89
C SER A 174 -14.34 14.33 -1.41
N ASN A 175 -13.75 13.42 -0.62
CA ASN A 175 -13.44 12.05 -1.07
C ASN A 175 -12.66 11.99 -2.39
N ALA A 176 -11.81 13.00 -2.68
CA ALA A 176 -11.06 13.17 -3.91
C ALA A 176 -10.22 11.93 -4.31
N GLN A 177 -9.92 11.06 -3.36
CA GLN A 177 -9.25 9.77 -3.61
C GLN A 177 -10.04 8.84 -4.53
N PHE A 178 -11.37 8.99 -4.59
CA PHE A 178 -12.24 8.17 -5.46
C PHE A 178 -12.32 8.71 -6.89
N GLU A 179 -11.66 9.81 -7.20
CA GLU A 179 -11.46 10.31 -8.56
C GLU A 179 -10.23 9.68 -9.23
N ASP A 180 -9.34 8.99 -8.47
CA ASP A 180 -8.16 8.32 -9.00
C ASP A 180 -8.46 6.85 -9.34
N PRO A 181 -8.55 6.48 -10.64
CA PRO A 181 -8.79 5.09 -11.05
C PRO A 181 -7.78 4.10 -10.50
N GLY A 182 -6.51 4.53 -10.35
CA GLY A 182 -5.46 3.67 -9.80
C GLY A 182 -5.62 3.39 -8.31
N TYR A 183 -6.15 4.35 -7.56
CA TYR A 183 -6.51 4.12 -6.16
C TYR A 183 -7.66 3.12 -6.06
N LEU A 184 -8.72 3.33 -6.85
CA LEU A 184 -9.92 2.47 -6.88
C LEU A 184 -9.57 1.03 -7.25
N ASP A 185 -8.81 0.82 -8.33
CA ASP A 185 -8.37 -0.51 -8.78
C ASP A 185 -7.58 -1.26 -7.69
N ARG A 186 -6.64 -0.58 -7.01
CA ARG A 186 -5.89 -1.18 -5.90
C ARG A 186 -6.79 -1.59 -4.76
N ARG A 187 -7.76 -0.75 -4.38
CA ARG A 187 -8.71 -1.03 -3.28
C ARG A 187 -9.67 -2.15 -3.63
N ILE A 188 -10.14 -2.22 -4.87
CA ILE A 188 -10.98 -3.34 -5.36
C ILE A 188 -10.19 -4.66 -5.27
N LYS A 189 -8.93 -4.67 -5.71
CA LYS A 189 -8.08 -5.88 -5.63
C LYS A 189 -7.78 -6.29 -4.19
N GLU A 190 -7.63 -5.33 -3.28
CA GLU A 190 -7.50 -5.61 -1.84
C GLU A 190 -8.78 -6.27 -1.29
N CYS A 191 -9.97 -5.76 -1.65
CA CYS A 191 -11.24 -6.38 -1.24
C CYS A 191 -11.37 -7.80 -1.79
N LYS A 192 -11.07 -8.03 -3.08
CA LYS A 192 -11.09 -9.37 -3.68
C LYS A 192 -10.12 -10.35 -2.99
N LYS A 193 -8.93 -9.88 -2.63
CA LYS A 193 -7.96 -10.67 -1.88
C LYS A 193 -8.44 -10.99 -0.47
N GLU A 194 -9.07 -10.03 0.20
CA GLU A 194 -9.64 -10.21 1.53
C GLU A 194 -10.77 -11.25 1.50
N ILE A 195 -11.71 -11.14 0.56
CA ILE A 195 -12.80 -12.11 0.36
C ILE A 195 -12.23 -13.50 0.16
N GLY A 196 -11.32 -13.70 -0.80
CA GLY A 196 -10.73 -15.02 -1.07
C GLY A 196 -9.91 -15.60 0.09
N HIS A 197 -9.36 -14.75 0.98
CA HIS A 197 -8.72 -15.22 2.21
C HIS A 197 -9.75 -15.74 3.22
N ARG A 198 -10.87 -15.03 3.39
CA ARG A 198 -11.93 -15.39 4.31
C ARG A 198 -12.71 -16.62 3.86
N GLU A 199 -12.94 -16.78 2.55
CA GLU A 199 -13.50 -17.99 1.97
C GLU A 199 -12.65 -19.23 2.31
N LYS A 200 -11.32 -19.11 2.23
CA LYS A 200 -10.41 -20.19 2.65
C LYS A 200 -10.49 -20.49 4.14
N ASN A 201 -10.70 -19.46 4.97
CA ASN A 201 -10.91 -19.67 6.40
C ASN A 201 -12.22 -20.41 6.66
N ILE A 202 -13.30 -20.09 5.94
CA ILE A 202 -14.58 -20.78 6.05
C ILE A 202 -14.41 -22.27 5.70
N VAL A 203 -13.79 -22.58 4.55
CA VAL A 203 -13.52 -23.99 4.15
C VAL A 203 -12.75 -24.72 5.25
N HIS A 204 -11.74 -24.08 5.84
CA HIS A 204 -10.97 -24.67 6.94
C HIS A 204 -11.83 -24.89 8.20
N TYR A 205 -12.69 -23.94 8.55
CA TYR A 205 -13.60 -24.09 9.69
C TYR A 205 -14.68 -25.17 9.44
N GLU A 206 -15.19 -25.29 8.22
CA GLU A 206 -16.13 -26.35 7.83
C GLU A 206 -15.49 -27.74 7.98
N GLU A 207 -14.22 -27.92 7.59
CA GLU A 207 -13.46 -29.15 7.81
C GLU A 207 -13.31 -29.47 9.31
N ILE A 208 -13.09 -28.47 10.15
CA ILE A 208 -13.00 -28.62 11.60
C ILE A 208 -14.37 -28.99 12.16
N LEU A 209 -15.44 -28.30 11.74
CA LEU A 209 -16.81 -28.53 12.18
C LEU A 209 -17.23 -29.97 11.86
N TYR A 210 -17.01 -30.41 10.62
CA TYR A 210 -17.28 -31.78 10.18
C TYR A 210 -16.55 -32.81 11.04
N ALA A 211 -15.27 -32.59 11.36
CA ALA A 211 -14.50 -33.50 12.19
C ALA A 211 -15.03 -33.56 13.63
N VAL A 212 -15.42 -32.44 14.23
CA VAL A 212 -15.98 -32.37 15.60
C VAL A 212 -17.34 -33.03 15.66
N GLU A 213 -18.23 -32.83 14.69
CA GLU A 213 -19.54 -33.47 14.58
C GLU A 213 -19.44 -35.00 14.44
N ASN A 214 -18.35 -35.45 13.81
CA ASN A 214 -18.06 -36.92 13.69
C ASN A 214 -17.27 -37.48 14.89
N GLY A 215 -17.20 -36.74 16.02
CA GLY A 215 -16.65 -37.23 17.29
C GLY A 215 -15.13 -37.08 17.44
N ALA A 216 -14.47 -36.32 16.58
CA ALA A 216 -13.03 -36.01 16.73
C ALA A 216 -12.81 -34.96 17.81
N GLU A 217 -12.03 -35.29 18.85
CA GLU A 217 -11.54 -34.28 19.81
C GLU A 217 -10.48 -33.42 19.15
N LYS A 218 -10.81 -32.13 18.94
CA LYS A 218 -9.84 -31.11 18.50
C LYS A 218 -9.63 -30.06 19.58
N LYS A 219 -8.43 -29.48 19.60
CA LYS A 219 -8.06 -28.41 20.53
C LYS A 219 -7.51 -27.22 19.75
N TRP A 220 -7.87 -26.02 20.18
CA TRP A 220 -7.25 -24.81 19.71
C TRP A 220 -5.79 -24.74 20.15
N ARG A 221 -5.01 -23.84 19.53
CA ARG A 221 -3.59 -23.62 19.85
C ARG A 221 -3.35 -23.27 21.34
N GLY A 222 -4.37 -22.74 22.03
CA GLY A 222 -4.37 -22.43 23.47
C GLY A 222 -4.73 -23.61 24.38
N GLY A 223 -5.01 -24.79 23.83
CA GLY A 223 -5.39 -25.98 24.58
C GLY A 223 -6.88 -26.11 24.90
N GLU A 224 -7.70 -25.14 24.55
CA GLU A 224 -9.16 -25.17 24.70
C GLU A 224 -9.80 -26.17 23.74
N ILE A 225 -10.85 -26.87 24.20
CA ILE A 225 -11.58 -27.85 23.38
C ILE A 225 -12.39 -27.09 22.32
N VAL A 226 -12.32 -27.58 21.10
CA VAL A 226 -13.10 -27.07 19.97
C VAL A 226 -14.52 -27.63 20.07
N THR A 227 -15.51 -26.75 20.16
CA THR A 227 -16.94 -27.11 20.13
C THR A 227 -17.55 -26.72 18.80
N ALA A 228 -18.59 -27.45 18.35
CA ALA A 228 -19.31 -27.13 17.11
C ALA A 228 -19.86 -25.71 17.13
N GLU A 229 -20.41 -25.27 18.27
CA GLU A 229 -20.96 -23.92 18.48
C GLU A 229 -19.90 -22.82 18.28
N ASN A 230 -18.69 -23.01 18.83
CA ASN A 230 -17.60 -22.05 18.64
C ASN A 230 -17.16 -21.96 17.18
N VAL A 231 -17.12 -23.09 16.47
CA VAL A 231 -16.74 -23.11 15.05
C VAL A 231 -17.81 -22.47 14.18
N THR A 232 -19.09 -22.73 14.46
CA THR A 232 -20.22 -22.09 13.76
C THR A 232 -20.17 -20.57 13.93
N SER A 233 -19.92 -20.08 15.15
CA SER A 233 -19.77 -18.64 15.42
C SER A 233 -18.59 -18.01 14.64
N LEU A 234 -17.50 -18.77 14.43
CA LEU A 234 -16.38 -18.29 13.60
C LEU A 234 -16.75 -18.23 12.12
N ILE A 235 -17.48 -19.21 11.60
CA ILE A 235 -17.98 -19.20 10.22
C ILE A 235 -18.92 -18.03 10.00
N GLU A 236 -19.90 -17.81 10.89
CA GLU A 236 -20.82 -16.67 10.82
C GLU A 236 -20.07 -15.31 10.81
N ARG A 237 -19.05 -15.21 11.65
CA ARG A 237 -18.19 -14.02 11.67
C ARG A 237 -17.43 -13.80 10.36
N GLU A 238 -16.86 -14.85 9.76
CA GLU A 238 -16.19 -14.74 8.46
C GLU A 238 -17.18 -14.33 7.36
N LEU A 239 -18.40 -14.88 7.37
CA LEU A 239 -19.47 -14.50 6.44
C LEU A 239 -19.85 -13.02 6.58
N GLU A 240 -20.04 -12.52 7.80
CA GLU A 240 -20.29 -11.09 8.05
C GLU A 240 -19.17 -10.21 7.50
N LEU A 241 -17.91 -10.65 7.58
CA LEU A 241 -16.76 -9.89 7.11
C LEU A 241 -16.63 -9.94 5.57
N ILE A 242 -17.04 -11.06 4.94
CA ILE A 242 -17.15 -11.16 3.48
C ILE A 242 -18.20 -10.18 2.97
N GLU A 243 -19.37 -10.15 3.58
CA GLU A 243 -20.45 -9.23 3.22
C GLU A 243 -19.98 -7.76 3.29
N LYS A 244 -19.21 -7.41 4.34
CA LYS A 244 -18.57 -6.10 4.48
C LYS A 244 -17.61 -5.77 3.33
N ALA A 245 -16.80 -6.75 2.96
CA ALA A 245 -15.83 -6.57 1.89
C ALA A 245 -16.50 -6.49 0.51
N MET A 246 -17.58 -7.23 0.29
CA MET A 246 -18.38 -7.20 -0.94
C MET A 246 -19.11 -5.87 -1.12
N ASP A 247 -19.78 -5.37 -0.07
CA ASP A 247 -20.43 -4.05 -0.08
C ASP A 247 -19.44 -2.93 -0.43
N LYS A 248 -18.27 -2.93 0.23
CA LYS A 248 -17.19 -2.00 -0.09
C LYS A 248 -16.68 -2.15 -1.51
N GLN A 249 -16.48 -3.39 -1.99
CA GLN A 249 -16.05 -3.66 -3.35
C GLN A 249 -17.03 -3.12 -4.37
N GLY A 250 -18.33 -3.41 -4.21
CA GLY A 250 -19.38 -2.92 -5.11
C GLY A 250 -19.44 -1.40 -5.19
N TYR A 251 -19.30 -0.71 -4.05
CA TYR A 251 -19.21 0.76 -4.04
C TYR A 251 -18.00 1.27 -4.84
N LEU A 252 -16.82 0.67 -4.63
CA LEU A 252 -15.59 1.08 -5.32
C LEU A 252 -15.65 0.76 -6.83
N GLU A 253 -16.27 -0.34 -7.23
CA GLU A 253 -16.49 -0.69 -8.63
C GLU A 253 -17.42 0.34 -9.30
N ASN A 254 -18.50 0.73 -8.65
CA ASN A 254 -19.38 1.81 -9.15
C ASN A 254 -18.63 3.15 -9.27
N CYS A 255 -17.77 3.50 -8.32
CA CYS A 255 -16.94 4.69 -8.41
C CYS A 255 -15.95 4.60 -9.59
N LEU A 256 -15.34 3.42 -9.80
CA LEU A 256 -14.43 3.20 -10.92
C LEU A 256 -15.14 3.34 -12.27
N ASP A 257 -16.33 2.80 -12.40
CA ASP A 257 -17.15 2.93 -13.61
C ASP A 257 -17.54 4.40 -13.85
N ALA A 258 -17.88 5.14 -12.80
CA ALA A 258 -18.23 6.57 -12.88
C ALA A 258 -17.05 7.45 -13.36
N VAL A 259 -15.82 7.09 -13.03
CA VAL A 259 -14.61 7.82 -13.50
C VAL A 259 -14.11 7.30 -14.86
N GLY A 260 -14.85 6.41 -15.53
CA GLY A 260 -14.52 5.88 -16.85
C GLY A 260 -13.66 4.62 -16.86
N GLY A 261 -13.52 3.96 -15.71
CA GLY A 261 -12.78 2.69 -15.60
C GLY A 261 -11.25 2.84 -15.67
N MET A 262 -10.58 1.69 -15.79
CA MET A 262 -9.13 1.65 -16.05
C MET A 262 -8.87 1.68 -17.55
N ARG A 263 -8.33 2.80 -18.05
CA ARG A 263 -7.98 2.94 -19.47
C ARG A 263 -6.94 1.92 -19.93
N PHE A 264 -5.98 1.60 -19.05
CA PHE A 264 -4.90 0.67 -19.34
C PHE A 264 -4.83 -0.46 -18.31
N SER A 265 -4.62 -1.69 -18.79
CA SER A 265 -4.51 -2.90 -18.00
C SER A 265 -3.46 -3.84 -18.58
N LYS A 266 -3.23 -4.98 -17.93
CA LYS A 266 -2.36 -6.02 -18.45
C LYS A 266 -2.81 -6.57 -19.81
N ASP A 267 -4.10 -6.47 -20.12
CA ASP A 267 -4.67 -7.04 -21.34
C ASP A 267 -4.38 -6.18 -22.57
N ASN A 268 -4.31 -4.86 -22.38
CA ASN A 268 -4.09 -3.90 -23.48
C ASN A 268 -2.67 -3.31 -23.52
N ILE A 269 -1.84 -3.50 -22.50
CA ILE A 269 -0.43 -3.10 -22.50
C ILE A 269 0.47 -4.34 -22.60
N LYS A 270 1.39 -4.35 -23.58
CA LYS A 270 2.31 -5.47 -23.81
C LYS A 270 3.77 -5.00 -23.71
N PRO A 271 4.71 -5.91 -23.40
CA PRO A 271 6.13 -5.61 -23.47
C PRO A 271 6.52 -5.10 -24.86
N GLY A 272 7.39 -4.10 -24.92
CA GLY A 272 7.82 -3.44 -26.15
C GLY A 272 6.97 -2.23 -26.56
N TYR A 273 5.84 -1.96 -25.90
CA TYR A 273 5.07 -0.72 -26.10
C TYR A 273 5.89 0.47 -25.63
N ILE A 274 5.81 1.58 -26.33
CA ILE A 274 6.30 2.88 -25.88
C ILE A 274 5.09 3.66 -25.39
N VAL A 275 5.12 4.06 -24.11
CA VAL A 275 4.01 4.75 -23.44
C VAL A 275 4.53 6.00 -22.73
N ASN A 276 3.64 6.97 -22.51
CA ASN A 276 3.88 8.08 -21.60
C ASN A 276 3.38 7.72 -20.21
N LEU A 277 4.14 8.08 -19.19
CA LEU A 277 3.73 8.04 -17.79
C LEU A 277 3.49 9.47 -17.29
N ARG A 278 2.70 9.64 -16.22
CA ARG A 278 2.48 10.96 -15.57
C ARG A 278 3.80 11.68 -15.20
N ARG A 279 4.86 10.93 -14.97
CA ARG A 279 6.16 11.41 -14.49
C ARG A 279 7.25 11.39 -15.55
N TRP A 280 7.12 10.56 -16.54
CA TRP A 280 8.14 10.30 -17.57
C TRP A 280 7.51 10.27 -18.95
N ASP A 281 8.08 11.01 -19.88
CA ASP A 281 7.74 10.92 -21.28
C ASP A 281 8.53 9.75 -21.91
N GLU A 282 7.91 9.07 -22.86
CA GLU A 282 8.53 8.00 -23.66
C GLU A 282 9.29 6.94 -22.84
N VAL A 283 8.56 6.03 -22.27
CA VAL A 283 9.12 4.85 -21.61
C VAL A 283 8.78 3.59 -22.39
N GLU A 284 9.73 2.67 -22.52
CA GLU A 284 9.52 1.34 -23.07
C GLU A 284 9.02 0.40 -21.97
N VAL A 285 7.92 -0.29 -22.22
CA VAL A 285 7.41 -1.34 -21.34
C VAL A 285 8.27 -2.60 -21.53
N VAL A 286 9.09 -2.92 -20.54
CA VAL A 286 9.94 -4.11 -20.54
C VAL A 286 9.18 -5.36 -20.07
N GLY A 287 8.20 -5.20 -19.20
CA GLY A 287 7.41 -6.30 -18.67
C GLY A 287 6.07 -5.84 -18.08
N THR A 288 5.10 -6.74 -18.06
CA THR A 288 3.74 -6.50 -17.53
C THR A 288 3.43 -7.48 -16.41
N GLY A 289 3.20 -6.94 -15.22
CA GLY A 289 2.72 -7.66 -14.04
C GLY A 289 1.21 -7.53 -13.84
N PRO A 290 0.64 -8.16 -12.81
CA PRO A 290 -0.81 -8.05 -12.53
C PRO A 290 -1.24 -6.65 -12.09
N LEU A 291 -0.36 -5.86 -11.47
CA LEU A 291 -0.65 -4.52 -10.93
C LEU A 291 0.16 -3.42 -11.60
N ASN A 292 1.38 -3.73 -12.05
CA ASN A 292 2.36 -2.76 -12.50
C ASN A 292 3.02 -3.21 -13.79
N ILE A 293 3.49 -2.24 -14.57
CA ILE A 293 4.47 -2.44 -15.64
C ILE A 293 5.87 -2.25 -15.08
N THR A 294 6.84 -2.93 -15.69
CA THR A 294 8.26 -2.62 -15.57
C THR A 294 8.66 -1.85 -16.82
N TYR A 295 9.31 -0.72 -16.67
CA TYR A 295 9.62 0.16 -17.78
C TYR A 295 11.09 0.58 -17.79
N LYS A 296 11.56 1.06 -18.96
CA LYS A 296 12.85 1.71 -19.18
C LYS A 296 12.60 3.08 -19.81
N ILE A 297 13.22 4.11 -19.26
CA ILE A 297 13.10 5.49 -19.76
C ILE A 297 13.92 5.62 -21.04
N LEU A 298 13.31 6.16 -22.10
CA LEU A 298 13.96 6.34 -23.39
C LEU A 298 14.54 7.74 -23.59
N THR A 299 13.95 8.77 -22.97
CA THR A 299 14.27 10.18 -23.21
C THR A 299 14.71 10.91 -21.95
N GLY A 300 15.41 12.04 -22.12
CA GLY A 300 15.85 12.92 -21.04
C GLY A 300 17.08 12.46 -20.27
N GLY A 301 17.43 13.17 -19.19
CA GLY A 301 18.62 12.90 -18.37
C GLY A 301 18.59 11.59 -17.57
N ALA A 302 17.44 10.92 -17.53
CA ALA A 302 17.25 9.62 -16.88
C ALA A 302 17.16 8.47 -17.90
N ALA A 303 17.47 8.70 -19.17
CA ALA A 303 17.41 7.68 -20.21
C ALA A 303 18.27 6.47 -19.84
N GLY A 304 17.72 5.27 -20.07
CA GLY A 304 18.36 4.01 -19.70
C GLY A 304 18.03 3.49 -18.30
N LEU A 305 17.54 4.34 -17.40
CA LEU A 305 17.08 3.89 -16.08
C LEU A 305 15.73 3.17 -16.19
N GLY A 306 15.51 2.17 -15.33
CA GLY A 306 14.29 1.39 -15.28
C GLY A 306 13.54 1.61 -13.96
N GLY A 307 12.24 1.31 -14.00
CA GLY A 307 11.36 1.42 -12.83
C GLY A 307 10.13 0.55 -12.95
N LYS A 308 9.25 0.69 -11.95
CA LYS A 308 7.90 0.09 -11.97
C LYS A 308 6.87 1.21 -11.82
N ALA A 309 5.79 1.13 -12.61
CA ALA A 309 4.65 2.05 -12.55
C ALA A 309 3.34 1.27 -12.58
N ALA A 310 2.32 1.80 -11.91
CA ALA A 310 0.98 1.25 -12.01
C ALA A 310 0.38 1.56 -13.40
N TYR A 311 -0.55 0.73 -13.89
CA TYR A 311 -1.23 0.98 -15.17
C TYR A 311 -1.96 2.34 -15.20
N ALA A 312 -2.47 2.79 -14.06
CA ALA A 312 -3.10 4.10 -13.92
C ALA A 312 -2.16 5.30 -14.12
N GLU A 313 -0.84 5.09 -14.07
CA GLU A 313 0.15 6.13 -14.34
C GLU A 313 0.41 6.31 -15.83
N ILE A 314 -0.03 5.37 -16.67
CA ILE A 314 0.06 5.47 -18.12
C ILE A 314 -0.95 6.52 -18.59
N THR A 315 -0.46 7.54 -19.28
CA THR A 315 -1.29 8.61 -19.83
C THR A 315 -1.67 8.34 -21.29
N ASP A 316 -0.74 7.80 -22.06
CA ASP A 316 -0.98 7.48 -23.47
C ASP A 316 -0.05 6.39 -24.00
N ILE A 317 -0.45 5.75 -25.11
CA ILE A 317 0.38 4.81 -25.89
C ILE A 317 0.92 5.57 -27.10
N ILE A 318 2.24 5.74 -27.18
CA ILE A 318 2.90 6.43 -28.30
C ILE A 318 3.09 5.46 -29.47
N LYS A 319 3.55 4.26 -29.15
CA LYS A 319 3.84 3.24 -30.14
C LYS A 319 3.53 1.84 -29.60
N GLU A 320 2.77 1.09 -30.36
CA GLU A 320 2.61 -0.33 -30.10
C GLU A 320 3.84 -1.11 -30.58
N ALA A 321 4.23 -2.14 -29.83
CA ALA A 321 5.34 -2.98 -30.24
C ALA A 321 4.94 -3.76 -31.49
N GLU A 322 5.65 -3.57 -32.55
CA GLU A 322 5.73 -4.58 -33.60
C GLU A 322 6.41 -5.80 -32.98
N GLN A 323 5.64 -6.82 -32.66
CA GLN A 323 6.21 -8.08 -32.18
C GLN A 323 6.95 -8.77 -33.34
N LYS A 324 8.15 -8.29 -33.68
CA LYS A 324 9.14 -9.11 -34.34
C LYS A 324 9.70 -10.07 -33.29
N ARG A 325 8.96 -11.15 -33.02
CA ARG A 325 9.56 -12.31 -32.38
C ARG A 325 10.54 -12.87 -33.38
N THR A 326 11.83 -12.67 -33.18
CA THR A 326 12.85 -13.45 -33.88
C THR A 326 12.70 -14.88 -33.34
N PRO A 327 12.27 -15.82 -34.17
CA PRO A 327 12.24 -17.21 -33.76
C PRO A 327 13.64 -17.64 -33.38
N HIS A 328 13.77 -18.48 -32.36
CA HIS A 328 15.07 -19.04 -32.00
C HIS A 328 15.52 -20.06 -33.07
N PRO A 329 16.83 -20.26 -33.29
CA PRO A 329 17.36 -21.12 -34.34
C PRO A 329 17.32 -22.63 -34.00
N PHE A 330 16.87 -23.02 -32.81
CA PHE A 330 16.81 -24.42 -32.39
C PHE A 330 15.72 -25.18 -33.15
N GLU A 331 16.11 -26.32 -33.77
CA GLU A 331 15.25 -27.16 -34.58
C GLU A 331 15.01 -28.54 -33.93
N VAL A 332 14.00 -29.25 -34.41
CA VAL A 332 13.74 -30.65 -34.02
C VAL A 332 14.84 -31.53 -34.58
N GLY A 333 15.44 -32.35 -33.73
CA GLY A 333 16.58 -33.21 -34.06
C GLY A 333 17.95 -32.65 -33.64
N ASP A 334 18.01 -31.38 -33.19
CA ASP A 334 19.23 -30.83 -32.60
C ASP A 334 19.64 -31.57 -31.34
N GLN A 335 20.93 -31.94 -31.27
CA GLN A 335 21.47 -32.68 -30.12
C GLN A 335 22.48 -31.82 -29.36
N PHE A 336 22.37 -31.90 -28.02
CA PHE A 336 23.20 -31.15 -27.10
C PHE A 336 23.71 -32.03 -25.98
N VAL A 337 24.97 -31.77 -25.59
CA VAL A 337 25.57 -32.41 -24.41
C VAL A 337 25.40 -31.46 -23.21
N ALA A 338 24.82 -31.96 -22.15
CA ALA A 338 24.69 -31.25 -20.88
C ALA A 338 25.48 -31.98 -19.78
N VAL A 339 26.24 -31.21 -19.00
CA VAL A 339 27.02 -31.75 -17.88
C VAL A 339 26.18 -31.60 -16.58
N ARG A 340 25.65 -32.70 -16.07
CA ARG A 340 24.97 -32.75 -14.79
C ARG A 340 26.02 -32.97 -13.68
N ARG A 341 25.92 -32.19 -12.61
CA ARG A 341 26.76 -32.33 -11.45
C ARG A 341 25.92 -32.82 -10.28
N GLU A 342 26.24 -34.00 -9.76
CA GLU A 342 25.58 -34.60 -8.62
C GLU A 342 26.52 -34.61 -7.41
N TYR A 343 25.98 -34.36 -6.24
CA TYR A 343 26.67 -34.49 -4.96
C TYR A 343 26.13 -35.72 -4.23
N PRO A 344 26.84 -36.87 -4.31
CA PRO A 344 26.36 -38.14 -3.76
C PRO A 344 26.19 -38.10 -2.23
N ASP A 345 26.86 -37.18 -1.58
CA ASP A 345 26.79 -36.99 -0.12
C ASP A 345 26.61 -35.51 0.19
N ALA A 346 25.57 -35.16 0.96
CA ALA A 346 25.23 -33.80 1.34
C ALA A 346 26.35 -33.08 2.13
N ASN A 347 27.28 -33.82 2.73
CA ASN A 347 28.40 -33.29 3.49
C ASN A 347 29.74 -33.35 2.76
N SER A 348 29.75 -33.75 1.48
CA SER A 348 30.98 -33.87 0.69
C SER A 348 31.03 -32.82 -0.40
N PHE A 349 32.16 -32.12 -0.53
CA PHE A 349 32.42 -31.21 -1.67
C PHE A 349 32.82 -31.96 -2.95
N LYS A 350 32.85 -33.30 -2.92
CA LYS A 350 33.17 -34.10 -4.10
C LYS A 350 31.90 -34.27 -4.94
N SER A 351 31.91 -33.67 -6.13
CA SER A 351 30.83 -33.84 -7.12
C SER A 351 31.24 -34.86 -8.18
N VAL A 352 30.25 -35.64 -8.61
CA VAL A 352 30.38 -36.49 -9.82
C VAL A 352 29.72 -35.75 -10.97
N THR A 353 30.44 -35.66 -12.10
CA THR A 353 29.92 -35.05 -13.32
C THR A 353 29.56 -36.14 -14.33
N THR A 354 28.34 -36.10 -14.84
CA THR A 354 27.80 -37.01 -15.83
C THR A 354 27.39 -36.21 -17.04
N GLU A 355 27.87 -36.62 -18.23
CA GLU A 355 27.44 -36.05 -19.50
C GLU A 355 26.14 -36.74 -19.95
N ILE A 356 25.11 -35.96 -20.24
CA ILE A 356 23.84 -36.45 -20.76
C ILE A 356 23.56 -35.79 -22.09
N ASN A 357 23.29 -36.62 -23.09
CA ASN A 357 22.91 -36.17 -24.41
C ASN A 357 21.41 -35.92 -24.46
N TYR A 358 21.02 -34.75 -24.95
CA TYR A 358 19.62 -34.37 -25.15
C TYR A 358 19.37 -34.14 -26.65
N GLU A 359 18.17 -34.50 -27.11
CA GLU A 359 17.65 -34.21 -28.42
C GLU A 359 16.39 -33.36 -28.33
N ILE A 360 16.23 -32.37 -29.21
CA ILE A 360 15.02 -31.58 -29.32
C ILE A 360 13.95 -32.40 -30.05
N ILE A 361 12.93 -32.83 -29.35
CA ILE A 361 11.82 -33.63 -29.91
C ILE A 361 10.67 -32.75 -30.41
N LYS A 362 10.59 -31.48 -29.97
CA LYS A 362 9.62 -30.50 -30.44
C LYS A 362 10.17 -29.08 -30.27
N ALA A 363 10.03 -28.25 -31.29
CA ALA A 363 10.36 -26.85 -31.31
C ALA A 363 9.12 -26.02 -31.68
N SER A 364 8.95 -24.87 -31.07
CA SER A 364 7.95 -23.83 -31.39
C SER A 364 8.63 -22.47 -31.32
N ASP A 365 8.05 -21.41 -31.84
CA ASP A 365 8.66 -20.06 -31.86
C ASP A 365 9.18 -19.57 -30.47
N THR A 366 8.72 -20.15 -29.38
CA THR A 366 9.06 -19.68 -28.04
C THR A 366 9.60 -20.73 -27.10
N THR A 367 9.47 -22.03 -27.42
CA THR A 367 9.85 -23.13 -26.52
C THR A 367 10.43 -24.30 -27.30
N ILE A 368 11.36 -24.98 -26.66
CA ILE A 368 11.90 -26.27 -27.09
C ILE A 368 11.55 -27.35 -26.08
N ARG A 369 11.29 -28.56 -26.53
CA ARG A 369 11.09 -29.74 -25.71
C ARG A 369 12.21 -30.74 -25.98
N LEU A 370 12.94 -31.09 -24.94
CA LEU A 370 14.15 -31.93 -24.98
C LEU A 370 13.85 -33.29 -24.35
N GLN A 371 14.42 -34.34 -24.92
CA GLN A 371 14.44 -35.69 -24.40
C GLN A 371 15.89 -36.11 -24.19
N ALA A 372 16.19 -36.67 -23.03
CA ALA A 372 17.50 -37.30 -22.79
C ALA A 372 17.59 -38.60 -23.55
N ILE A 373 18.71 -38.76 -24.30
CA ILE A 373 18.94 -39.93 -25.18
C ILE A 373 19.40 -41.10 -24.29
N GLY A 374 18.75 -42.25 -24.47
CA GLY A 374 19.12 -43.48 -23.75
C GLY A 374 18.64 -43.57 -22.29
N THR A 375 17.75 -42.67 -21.85
CA THR A 375 17.14 -42.71 -20.55
C THR A 375 15.61 -42.67 -20.63
N ASP A 376 14.92 -43.19 -19.60
CA ASP A 376 13.46 -43.10 -19.47
C ASP A 376 12.98 -41.82 -18.80
N GLU A 377 13.83 -40.78 -18.75
CA GLU A 377 13.47 -39.50 -18.15
C GLU A 377 12.37 -38.79 -18.96
N LYS A 378 11.46 -38.10 -18.26
CA LYS A 378 10.38 -37.35 -18.91
C LYS A 378 10.93 -36.18 -19.71
N PRO A 379 10.36 -35.88 -20.90
CA PRO A 379 10.79 -34.74 -21.71
C PRO A 379 10.67 -33.43 -20.96
N ILE A 380 11.68 -32.58 -21.06
CA ILE A 380 11.80 -31.29 -20.39
C ILE A 380 11.50 -30.16 -21.37
N THR A 381 10.63 -29.23 -21.00
CA THR A 381 10.35 -28.03 -21.81
C THR A 381 11.16 -26.85 -21.32
N ARG A 382 11.87 -26.16 -22.23
CA ARG A 382 12.67 -24.98 -21.94
C ARG A 382 12.35 -23.83 -22.89
N LYS A 383 12.67 -22.62 -22.44
CA LYS A 383 12.45 -21.38 -23.19
C LYS A 383 13.81 -20.83 -23.59
N PRO A 384 14.18 -20.89 -24.88
CA PRO A 384 15.41 -20.26 -25.35
C PRO A 384 15.39 -18.75 -25.13
N TYR A 385 16.54 -18.17 -24.89
CA TYR A 385 16.73 -16.73 -24.74
C TYR A 385 18.02 -16.27 -25.40
N LYS A 386 18.03 -14.99 -25.75
CA LYS A 386 19.22 -14.35 -26.33
C LYS A 386 20.09 -13.82 -25.20
N THR A 387 21.37 -14.19 -25.17
CA THR A 387 22.32 -13.69 -24.17
C THR A 387 22.68 -12.23 -24.45
N TYR A 388 23.38 -11.56 -23.54
CA TYR A 388 23.85 -10.19 -23.74
C TYR A 388 24.85 -10.07 -24.93
N GLN A 389 25.54 -11.16 -25.28
CA GLN A 389 26.43 -11.26 -26.45
C GLN A 389 25.72 -11.53 -27.78
N GLY A 390 24.38 -11.64 -27.76
CA GLY A 390 23.57 -11.87 -28.95
C GLY A 390 23.35 -13.34 -29.32
N SER A 391 24.01 -14.28 -28.68
CA SER A 391 23.92 -15.73 -28.91
C SER A 391 22.66 -16.33 -28.32
N TRP A 392 22.02 -17.29 -29.00
CA TRP A 392 20.89 -18.02 -28.48
C TRP A 392 21.33 -19.16 -27.57
N ALA A 393 20.68 -19.25 -26.40
CA ALA A 393 20.95 -20.24 -25.37
C ALA A 393 19.69 -20.69 -24.64
N PHE A 394 19.77 -21.81 -23.98
CA PHE A 394 18.83 -22.25 -22.97
C PHE A 394 19.56 -22.85 -21.78
N ARG A 395 18.87 -23.04 -20.64
CA ARG A 395 19.44 -23.61 -19.43
C ARG A 395 18.60 -24.78 -18.94
N LEU A 396 19.28 -25.83 -18.47
CA LEU A 396 18.67 -26.93 -17.74
C LEU A 396 18.93 -26.74 -16.25
N ASP A 397 17.94 -27.04 -15.38
CA ASP A 397 18.00 -26.75 -13.96
C ASP A 397 19.14 -27.47 -13.24
N ASP A 398 19.47 -28.69 -13.69
CA ASP A 398 20.47 -29.57 -13.07
C ASP A 398 21.85 -29.49 -13.73
N THR A 399 22.07 -28.54 -14.63
CA THR A 399 23.31 -28.44 -15.39
C THR A 399 24.07 -27.15 -15.11
N TYR A 400 25.39 -27.22 -15.28
CA TYR A 400 26.25 -26.06 -15.09
C TYR A 400 26.38 -25.27 -16.41
N GLY A 401 25.85 -24.05 -16.41
CA GLY A 401 25.98 -23.11 -17.52
C GLY A 401 24.87 -23.13 -18.55
N ASN A 402 25.04 -22.31 -19.56
CA ASN A 402 24.12 -22.16 -20.68
C ASN A 402 24.51 -23.14 -21.80
N ILE A 403 23.51 -23.70 -22.46
CA ILE A 403 23.70 -24.52 -23.67
C ILE A 403 23.40 -23.62 -24.85
N PHE A 404 24.42 -23.39 -25.68
CA PHE A 404 24.38 -22.48 -26.83
C PHE A 404 24.03 -23.20 -28.11
N HIS A 405 23.38 -22.52 -29.05
CA HIS A 405 23.20 -23.01 -30.41
C HIS A 405 24.52 -23.06 -31.18
N LYS A 406 24.71 -24.04 -32.07
CA LYS A 406 25.98 -24.28 -32.75
C LYS A 406 26.46 -23.09 -33.60
N GLU A 407 25.58 -22.45 -34.35
CA GLU A 407 25.93 -21.28 -35.18
C GLU A 407 26.47 -20.08 -34.39
N SER A 408 25.99 -19.92 -33.14
CA SER A 408 26.47 -18.83 -32.27
C SER A 408 27.87 -19.08 -31.69
N ARG A 409 28.41 -20.29 -31.77
CA ARG A 409 29.80 -20.59 -31.35
C ARG A 409 30.83 -20.25 -32.42
N GLU A 410 30.45 -20.32 -33.71
CA GLU A 410 31.35 -19.99 -34.82
C GLU A 410 31.55 -18.47 -34.92
N GLU A 411 30.49 -17.64 -34.76
CA GLU A 411 30.62 -16.18 -34.73
C GLU A 411 31.46 -15.64 -33.55
N THR A 412 31.40 -16.29 -32.38
CA THR A 412 32.23 -15.89 -31.21
C THR A 412 33.70 -16.34 -31.37
N ALA A 413 33.96 -17.42 -32.10
CA ALA A 413 35.32 -17.86 -32.39
C ALA A 413 36.00 -16.98 -33.46
N GLU A 414 35.26 -16.55 -34.49
CA GLU A 414 35.77 -15.61 -35.51
C GLU A 414 36.05 -14.21 -34.96
N THR A 415 35.22 -13.71 -34.02
CA THR A 415 35.46 -12.42 -33.35
C THR A 415 36.66 -12.49 -32.40
N ALA A 416 36.87 -13.59 -31.68
CA ALA A 416 38.04 -13.76 -30.80
C ALA A 416 39.37 -13.88 -31.63
N ILE A 417 39.34 -14.53 -32.80
CA ILE A 417 40.50 -14.62 -33.69
C ILE A 417 40.80 -13.26 -34.31
N SER A 418 39.80 -12.40 -34.55
CA SER A 418 40.01 -11.05 -35.10
C SER A 418 40.53 -10.06 -34.02
N GLU A 419 40.23 -10.25 -32.76
CA GLU A 419 40.76 -9.44 -31.65
C GLU A 419 42.19 -9.82 -31.29
N ASP A 420 42.57 -11.12 -31.31
CA ASP A 420 43.95 -11.56 -31.11
C ASP A 420 44.87 -11.09 -32.25
N ASN A 421 44.41 -11.05 -33.51
CA ASN A 421 45.17 -10.51 -34.64
C ASN A 421 45.32 -8.97 -34.63
N GLN A 422 44.51 -8.24 -33.85
CA GLN A 422 44.66 -6.79 -33.64
C GLN A 422 45.63 -6.45 -32.49
N ILE A 423 45.83 -7.36 -31.53
CA ILE A 423 46.76 -7.17 -30.40
C ILE A 423 48.20 -7.45 -30.87
N GLU A 424 48.45 -8.41 -31.75
CA GLU A 424 49.80 -8.66 -32.32
C GLU A 424 50.29 -7.55 -33.27
N ALA A 425 49.43 -6.68 -33.77
CA ALA A 425 49.80 -5.56 -34.66
C ALA A 425 50.22 -4.28 -33.92
N PHE A 426 50.19 -4.25 -32.59
CA PHE A 426 50.54 -3.08 -31.76
C PHE A 426 51.82 -3.23 -30.94
N GLU A 427 52.54 -4.37 -31.02
CA GLU A 427 53.75 -4.60 -30.21
C GLU A 427 55.09 -4.33 -30.97
N ASP A 428 55.08 -3.86 -32.23
CA ASP A 428 56.31 -3.67 -33.06
C ASP A 428 56.71 -2.20 -33.33
N ASP A 429 56.23 -1.20 -32.56
CA ASP A 429 56.61 0.20 -32.74
C ASP A 429 57.12 0.92 -31.46
N GLU A 430 57.90 0.23 -30.61
CA GLU A 430 58.75 0.88 -29.61
C GLU A 430 60.23 0.54 -29.82
N ASP A 431 60.86 1.06 -30.91
CA ASP A 431 62.28 1.36 -30.99
C ASP A 431 62.46 2.47 -31.98
N LEU A 432 62.57 3.72 -31.52
CA LEU A 432 63.39 4.80 -32.12
C LEU A 432 63.34 6.09 -31.27
N GLU A 433 64.44 6.25 -30.50
CA GLU A 433 65.33 7.38 -30.34
C GLU A 433 64.81 8.77 -29.80
N LEU A 434 65.49 9.12 -28.74
CA LEU A 434 65.93 10.40 -28.19
C LEU A 434 65.06 11.11 -27.17
#